data_08ba605cbf267cfedb0868c952d3f26c
#
_entry.id   08ba605cbf267cfedb0868c952d3f26c
#
_cell.length_a   1.000
_cell.length_b   1.000
_cell.length_c   1.000
_cell.angle_alpha   90.00
_cell.angle_beta   90.00
_cell.angle_gamma   90.00
#
_symmetry.space_group_name_H-M   'P 1'
#
loop_
_entity.id
_entity.type
_entity.pdbx_description
1 polymer ?
#
loop_
_entity_poly.entity_id
_entity_poly.type
_entity_poly.pdbx_seq_one_letter_code
_entity_poly.pdbx_strand_id
1 'polypeptide(L)'
;MAKVLLTKRIEFSASHRYHNDAWDAERNRVVFGACNHEPGHGHNYLLEVTVAGEVDADTGMVVNLYDLKQVLKQVLEEFDHKHLNLDTPYFKGKIPTTENIAGVLWKLLAARPEIGPLEKIRLFEDEDLFAEITAADVGGGGPEIARASVTRRYYFSAAHRVHSGQLSAAENRRLYGKCDSPNAHGHNYELSVRVRGKINPDTGMVTDIPTLDRLVQELVVQRFDHQDLNRDPDFSAHVPTGENLTRLIWKRLAGSIPAARLDRIGLVETRGSSYAYAGETGEGALPGRGAA
;
A
#
# COMPACT_ATOMS: atom_id res chain seq x y z
N MET A 1 -9.53 -27.00 9.76
CA MET A 1 -10.15 -25.96 10.63
C MET A 1 -9.89 -24.57 10.04
N ALA A 2 -10.68 -23.56 10.40
CA ALA A 2 -10.47 -22.20 9.91
C ALA A 2 -9.21 -21.61 10.55
N LYS A 3 -8.32 -20.98 9.72
CA LYS A 3 -7.12 -20.31 10.20
C LYS A 3 -7.47 -18.95 10.81
N VAL A 4 -6.84 -18.61 11.91
CA VAL A 4 -6.86 -17.28 12.51
C VAL A 4 -5.60 -16.53 12.08
N LEU A 5 -5.75 -15.25 11.74
CA LEU A 5 -4.65 -14.35 11.43
C LEU A 5 -4.31 -13.52 12.68
N LEU A 6 -3.03 -13.50 13.05
CA LEU A 6 -2.51 -12.69 14.13
C LEU A 6 -1.48 -11.72 13.56
N THR A 7 -1.67 -10.40 13.78
CA THR A 7 -0.74 -9.37 13.35
C THR A 7 -0.08 -8.70 14.54
N LYS A 8 1.25 -8.62 14.52
CA LYS A 8 2.06 -7.89 15.48
C LYS A 8 2.76 -6.72 14.81
N ARG A 9 2.77 -5.56 15.47
CA ARG A 9 3.48 -4.35 15.07
C ARG A 9 4.72 -4.14 15.90
N ILE A 10 5.79 -3.67 15.27
CA ILE A 10 7.02 -3.26 15.93
C ILE A 10 7.69 -2.14 15.11
N GLU A 11 8.25 -1.14 15.79
CA GLU A 11 8.95 -0.02 15.20
C GLU A 11 10.48 -0.21 15.35
N PHE A 12 11.23 0.29 14.36
CA PHE A 12 12.69 0.41 14.40
C PHE A 12 13.13 1.62 13.60
N SER A 13 14.29 2.19 13.95
CA SER A 13 14.86 3.34 13.26
C SER A 13 16.08 2.93 12.46
N ALA A 14 16.14 3.31 11.19
CA ALA A 14 17.30 3.01 10.35
C ALA A 14 17.50 4.09 9.29
N SER A 15 18.76 4.25 8.84
CA SER A 15 19.10 5.10 7.71
C SER A 15 19.49 4.29 6.50
N HIS A 16 19.30 4.88 5.32
CA HIS A 16 19.63 4.28 4.04
C HIS A 16 19.97 5.32 2.97
N ARG A 17 20.54 4.83 1.88
CA ARG A 17 20.75 5.60 0.65
C ARG A 17 20.35 4.73 -0.55
N TYR A 18 19.61 5.29 -1.50
CA TYR A 18 19.37 4.64 -2.78
C TYR A 18 20.50 5.01 -3.74
N HIS A 19 21.31 4.03 -4.10
CA HIS A 19 22.44 4.20 -4.99
C HIS A 19 22.72 2.90 -5.72
N ASN A 20 22.94 2.99 -7.03
CA ASN A 20 23.43 1.87 -7.84
C ASN A 20 24.86 2.16 -8.26
N ASP A 21 25.82 1.40 -7.73
CA ASP A 21 27.27 1.57 -7.97
C ASP A 21 27.67 1.36 -9.44
N ALA A 22 26.84 0.67 -10.24
CA ALA A 22 27.08 0.46 -11.65
C ALA A 22 26.68 1.66 -12.53
N TRP A 23 26.05 2.68 -11.94
CA TRP A 23 25.56 3.86 -12.65
C TRP A 23 26.42 5.08 -12.36
N ASP A 24 26.48 6.01 -13.31
CA ASP A 24 27.08 7.32 -13.07
C ASP A 24 26.25 8.16 -12.09
N ALA A 25 26.84 9.24 -11.60
CA ALA A 25 26.22 10.12 -10.60
C ALA A 25 24.92 10.78 -11.12
N GLU A 26 24.89 11.14 -12.41
CA GLU A 26 23.72 11.79 -13.01
C GLU A 26 22.53 10.84 -13.07
N ARG A 27 22.74 9.60 -13.52
CA ARG A 27 21.68 8.56 -13.56
C ARG A 27 21.14 8.25 -12.18
N ASN A 28 22.03 8.08 -11.19
CA ASN A 28 21.64 7.88 -9.80
C ASN A 28 20.76 9.03 -9.27
N ARG A 29 21.18 10.27 -9.55
CA ARG A 29 20.44 11.47 -9.16
C ARG A 29 19.07 11.56 -9.83
N VAL A 30 18.99 11.26 -11.12
CA VAL A 30 17.72 11.30 -11.86
C VAL A 30 16.74 10.23 -11.38
N VAL A 31 17.21 8.99 -11.15
CA VAL A 31 16.35 7.88 -10.77
C VAL A 31 15.93 7.94 -9.30
N PHE A 32 16.85 8.27 -8.40
CA PHE A 32 16.58 8.19 -6.95
C PHE A 32 16.34 9.53 -6.28
N GLY A 33 16.55 10.65 -6.99
CA GLY A 33 16.28 11.98 -6.47
C GLY A 33 16.97 12.26 -5.12
N ALA A 34 16.19 12.72 -4.15
CA ALA A 34 16.66 13.03 -2.80
C ALA A 34 17.16 11.78 -2.04
N CYS A 35 16.63 10.60 -2.36
CA CYS A 35 17.09 9.35 -1.71
C CYS A 35 18.53 8.95 -2.08
N ASN A 36 19.13 9.61 -3.10
CA ASN A 36 20.52 9.42 -3.47
C ASN A 36 21.51 10.31 -2.71
N HIS A 37 21.08 11.31 -1.94
CA HIS A 37 21.97 12.23 -1.23
C HIS A 37 22.87 11.49 -0.23
N GLU A 38 24.15 11.89 -0.16
CA GLU A 38 25.11 11.41 0.86
C GLU A 38 24.99 12.21 2.15
N PRO A 39 25.15 11.53 3.28
CA PRO A 39 25.43 10.10 3.50
C PRO A 39 24.19 9.21 3.44
N GLY A 40 23.01 9.75 3.18
CA GLY A 40 21.72 9.09 3.23
C GLY A 40 20.76 9.81 4.18
N HIS A 41 19.61 9.21 4.42
CA HIS A 41 18.57 9.72 5.32
C HIS A 41 17.96 8.55 6.09
N GLY A 42 17.08 8.82 7.04
CA GLY A 42 16.53 7.78 7.91
C GLY A 42 15.05 7.94 8.19
N HIS A 43 14.45 6.84 8.61
CA HIS A 43 13.04 6.72 8.91
C HIS A 43 12.80 5.95 10.21
N ASN A 44 11.64 6.21 10.82
CA ASN A 44 11.06 5.35 11.84
C ASN A 44 10.15 4.34 11.12
N TYR A 45 10.73 3.19 10.77
CA TYR A 45 10.02 2.13 10.09
C TYR A 45 9.02 1.45 11.02
N LEU A 46 7.80 1.19 10.54
CA LEU A 46 6.82 0.36 11.23
C LEU A 46 6.67 -0.97 10.48
N LEU A 47 7.03 -2.07 11.13
CA LEU A 47 6.86 -3.43 10.60
C LEU A 47 5.59 -4.06 11.17
N GLU A 48 4.69 -4.50 10.30
CA GLU A 48 3.57 -5.39 10.61
C GLU A 48 3.90 -6.80 10.13
N VAL A 49 3.86 -7.76 11.05
CA VAL A 49 4.04 -9.19 10.76
C VAL A 49 2.75 -9.93 11.05
N THR A 50 2.21 -10.59 10.04
CA THR A 50 1.00 -11.41 10.14
C THR A 50 1.36 -12.88 9.99
N VAL A 51 0.99 -13.67 10.95
CA VAL A 51 1.08 -15.15 10.94
C VAL A 51 -0.31 -15.77 10.88
N ALA A 52 -0.42 -16.94 10.29
CA ALA A 52 -1.69 -17.66 10.14
C ALA A 52 -1.58 -19.06 10.74
N GLY A 53 -2.55 -19.47 11.53
CA GLY A 53 -2.55 -20.80 12.12
C GLY A 53 -3.92 -21.20 12.66
N GLU A 54 -4.04 -22.48 13.01
CA GLU A 54 -5.16 -22.96 13.78
C GLU A 54 -4.94 -22.63 15.27
N VAL A 55 -6.02 -22.42 15.99
CA VAL A 55 -5.96 -22.19 17.43
C VAL A 55 -5.68 -23.51 18.12
N ASP A 56 -4.59 -23.60 18.86
CA ASP A 56 -4.25 -24.75 19.68
C ASP A 56 -5.29 -24.91 20.79
N ALA A 57 -5.81 -26.14 20.96
CA ALA A 57 -6.93 -26.43 21.87
C ALA A 57 -6.57 -26.26 23.35
N ASP A 58 -5.32 -26.49 23.72
CA ASP A 58 -4.88 -26.46 25.12
C ASP A 58 -4.48 -25.07 25.56
N THR A 59 -3.85 -24.32 24.66
CA THR A 59 -3.31 -22.98 24.96
C THR A 59 -4.21 -21.84 24.48
N GLY A 60 -5.12 -22.07 23.54
CA GLY A 60 -5.96 -21.05 22.93
C GLY A 60 -5.20 -20.09 22.01
N MET A 61 -3.97 -20.42 21.58
CA MET A 61 -3.10 -19.54 20.82
C MET A 61 -2.82 -20.08 19.41
N VAL A 62 -2.63 -19.18 18.43
CA VAL A 62 -2.04 -19.48 17.12
C VAL A 62 -0.52 -19.55 17.24
N VAL A 63 0.05 -18.62 17.99
CA VAL A 63 1.48 -18.52 18.34
C VAL A 63 1.61 -17.79 19.67
N ASN A 64 2.63 -18.12 20.45
CA ASN A 64 2.93 -17.38 21.66
C ASN A 64 3.39 -15.96 21.32
N LEU A 65 2.62 -14.95 21.74
CA LEU A 65 2.93 -13.54 21.48
C LEU A 65 4.24 -13.06 22.10
N TYR A 66 4.66 -13.68 23.21
CA TYR A 66 5.94 -13.37 23.83
C TYR A 66 7.09 -13.83 22.93
N ASP A 67 7.03 -15.07 22.45
CA ASP A 67 8.06 -15.64 21.58
C ASP A 67 8.12 -14.89 20.24
N LEU A 68 6.96 -14.61 19.64
CA LEU A 68 6.88 -13.77 18.43
C LEU A 68 7.57 -12.42 18.66
N LYS A 69 7.29 -11.75 19.79
CA LYS A 69 7.93 -10.47 20.13
C LYS A 69 9.45 -10.60 20.27
N GLN A 70 9.96 -11.67 20.91
CA GLN A 70 11.40 -11.89 21.05
C GLN A 70 12.07 -12.13 19.70
N VAL A 71 11.48 -12.95 18.85
CA VAL A 71 11.99 -13.19 17.50
C VAL A 71 12.05 -11.89 16.68
N LEU A 72 10.97 -11.09 16.70
CA LEU A 72 10.95 -9.80 15.99
C LEU A 72 12.06 -8.87 16.49
N LYS A 73 12.27 -8.76 17.82
CA LYS A 73 13.35 -7.97 18.38
C LYS A 73 14.72 -8.45 17.93
N GLN A 74 14.99 -9.76 18.01
CA GLN A 74 16.27 -10.34 17.61
C GLN A 74 16.56 -10.09 16.13
N VAL A 75 15.57 -10.24 15.25
CA VAL A 75 15.73 -9.95 13.82
C VAL A 75 16.01 -8.47 13.59
N LEU A 76 15.29 -7.58 14.28
CA LEU A 76 15.44 -6.15 14.10
C LEU A 76 16.69 -5.54 14.74
N GLU A 77 17.37 -6.20 15.68
CA GLU A 77 18.67 -5.77 16.23
C GLU A 77 19.73 -5.57 15.13
N GLU A 78 19.59 -6.29 14.00
CA GLU A 78 20.48 -6.13 12.85
C GLU A 78 20.15 -4.92 11.97
N PHE A 79 18.99 -4.27 12.17
CA PHE A 79 18.50 -3.13 11.40
C PHE A 79 18.37 -1.86 12.24
N ASP A 80 17.96 -2.02 13.49
CA ASP A 80 17.64 -0.89 14.36
C ASP A 80 18.90 -0.08 14.70
N HIS A 81 18.79 1.27 14.52
CA HIS A 81 19.89 2.22 14.68
C HIS A 81 21.11 1.92 13.79
N LYS A 82 20.87 1.39 12.56
CA LYS A 82 21.90 1.06 11.58
C LYS A 82 21.75 1.89 10.31
N HIS A 83 22.89 2.11 9.62
CA HIS A 83 22.89 2.52 8.24
C HIS A 83 22.82 1.26 7.36
N LEU A 84 21.67 1.00 6.72
CA LEU A 84 21.39 -0.29 6.09
C LEU A 84 22.39 -0.67 5.00
N ASN A 85 22.91 0.30 4.24
CA ASN A 85 23.92 0.04 3.21
C ASN A 85 25.28 -0.34 3.79
N LEU A 86 25.65 0.21 4.98
CA LEU A 86 27.01 0.15 5.51
C LEU A 86 27.16 -0.86 6.64
N ASP A 87 26.17 -0.89 7.56
CA ASP A 87 26.26 -1.61 8.83
C ASP A 87 25.62 -3.00 8.78
N THR A 88 24.95 -3.36 7.65
CA THR A 88 24.30 -4.68 7.50
C THR A 88 24.88 -5.46 6.32
N PRO A 89 24.91 -6.79 6.38
CA PRO A 89 25.38 -7.60 5.26
C PRO A 89 24.38 -7.73 4.10
N TYR A 90 23.10 -7.36 4.33
CA TYR A 90 21.97 -7.71 3.47
C TYR A 90 21.85 -6.84 2.23
N PHE A 91 22.46 -5.65 2.25
CA PHE A 91 22.34 -4.67 1.17
C PHE A 91 23.67 -4.45 0.39
N LYS A 92 24.62 -5.36 0.54
CA LYS A 92 25.82 -5.39 -0.35
C LYS A 92 25.38 -5.74 -1.76
N GLY A 93 25.47 -4.78 -2.69
CA GLY A 93 25.00 -4.94 -4.07
C GLY A 93 23.47 -4.98 -4.24
N LYS A 94 22.73 -4.53 -3.24
CA LYS A 94 21.27 -4.40 -3.27
C LYS A 94 20.86 -3.07 -2.65
N ILE A 95 20.00 -2.34 -3.32
CA ILE A 95 19.53 -1.04 -2.83
C ILE A 95 18.49 -1.26 -1.71
N PRO A 96 18.64 -0.66 -0.52
CA PRO A 96 17.71 -0.81 0.60
C PRO A 96 16.43 0.00 0.42
N THR A 97 15.67 -0.29 -0.65
CA THR A 97 14.31 0.22 -0.83
C THR A 97 13.36 -0.47 0.15
N THR A 98 12.23 0.11 0.39
CA THR A 98 11.20 -0.44 1.29
C THR A 98 10.82 -1.88 0.88
N GLU A 99 10.75 -2.16 -0.43
CA GLU A 99 10.48 -3.50 -0.97
C GLU A 99 11.61 -4.49 -0.68
N ASN A 100 12.86 -4.07 -0.89
CA ASN A 100 14.02 -4.91 -0.63
C ASN A 100 14.23 -5.15 0.87
N ILE A 101 13.99 -4.15 1.73
CA ILE A 101 14.02 -4.31 3.19
C ILE A 101 12.94 -5.30 3.61
N ALA A 102 11.70 -5.12 3.13
CA ALA A 102 10.61 -6.07 3.39
C ALA A 102 10.97 -7.49 2.93
N GLY A 103 11.60 -7.63 1.74
CA GLY A 103 12.04 -8.93 1.23
C GLY A 103 13.12 -9.60 2.09
N VAL A 104 14.05 -8.84 2.64
CA VAL A 104 15.06 -9.36 3.57
C VAL A 104 14.43 -9.77 4.89
N LEU A 105 13.57 -8.92 5.45
CA LEU A 105 12.84 -9.22 6.69
C LEU A 105 11.95 -10.47 6.53
N TRP A 106 11.28 -10.62 5.37
CA TRP A 106 10.53 -11.84 5.08
C TRP A 106 11.41 -13.09 5.19
N LYS A 107 12.58 -13.09 4.52
CA LYS A 107 13.49 -14.24 4.53
C LYS A 107 13.98 -14.60 5.93
N LEU A 108 14.35 -13.59 6.72
CA LEU A 108 14.84 -13.79 8.08
C LEU A 108 13.72 -14.32 9.00
N LEU A 109 12.51 -13.81 8.86
CA LEU A 109 11.36 -14.23 9.68
C LEU A 109 10.84 -15.61 9.25
N ALA A 110 10.77 -15.90 7.94
CA ALA A 110 10.34 -17.20 7.43
C ALA A 110 11.29 -18.35 7.83
N ALA A 111 12.54 -18.05 8.15
CA ALA A 111 13.50 -19.02 8.70
C ALA A 111 13.32 -19.30 10.19
N ARG A 112 12.35 -18.67 10.87
CA ARG A 112 12.10 -18.78 12.31
C ARG A 112 10.82 -19.60 12.57
N PRO A 113 10.94 -20.91 12.81
CA PRO A 113 9.77 -21.79 13.00
C PRO A 113 8.92 -21.42 14.24
N GLU A 114 9.52 -20.72 15.22
CA GLU A 114 8.88 -20.32 16.47
C GLU A 114 7.70 -19.37 16.27
N ILE A 115 7.68 -18.62 15.14
CA ILE A 115 6.59 -17.66 14.87
C ILE A 115 5.43 -18.27 14.06
N GLY A 116 5.52 -19.54 13.71
CA GLY A 116 4.52 -20.22 12.88
C GLY A 116 4.54 -19.74 11.41
N PRO A 117 3.54 -20.12 10.61
CA PRO A 117 3.48 -19.77 9.19
C PRO A 117 3.32 -18.27 8.97
N LEU A 118 4.31 -17.67 8.32
CA LEU A 118 4.28 -16.27 7.91
C LEU A 118 3.31 -16.10 6.75
N GLU A 119 2.30 -15.27 6.93
CA GLU A 119 1.26 -15.01 5.93
C GLU A 119 1.52 -13.71 5.18
N LYS A 120 1.92 -12.66 5.92
CA LYS A 120 2.14 -11.34 5.35
C LYS A 120 3.09 -10.52 6.21
N ILE A 121 3.92 -9.71 5.56
CA ILE A 121 4.55 -8.57 6.18
C ILE A 121 4.17 -7.29 5.45
N ARG A 122 4.13 -6.20 6.19
CA ARG A 122 4.01 -4.85 5.67
C ARG A 122 5.03 -3.98 6.37
N LEU A 123 5.83 -3.27 5.57
CA LEU A 123 6.84 -2.35 6.06
C LEU A 123 6.48 -0.93 5.63
N PHE A 124 6.20 -0.09 6.60
CA PHE A 124 5.98 1.33 6.40
C PHE A 124 7.32 2.05 6.51
N GLU A 125 7.66 2.83 5.49
CA GLU A 125 8.75 3.79 5.51
C GLU A 125 8.31 5.10 6.17
N ASP A 126 7.09 5.50 5.85
CA ASP A 126 6.33 6.56 6.49
C ASP A 126 4.81 6.21 6.50
N GLU A 127 3.97 7.14 6.98
CA GLU A 127 2.52 6.92 7.01
C GLU A 127 1.91 6.73 5.62
N ASP A 128 2.53 7.29 4.58
CA ASP A 128 2.00 7.35 3.22
C ASP A 128 2.66 6.39 2.25
N LEU A 129 3.77 5.73 2.64
CA LEU A 129 4.50 4.78 1.79
C LEU A 129 4.78 3.48 2.54
N PHE A 130 4.31 2.36 1.98
CA PHE A 130 4.64 1.05 2.52
C PHE A 130 4.71 -0.02 1.43
N ALA A 131 5.58 -1.01 1.65
CA ALA A 131 5.66 -2.23 0.87
C ALA A 131 4.96 -3.40 1.60
N GLU A 132 4.36 -4.31 0.84
CA GLU A 132 3.72 -5.52 1.36
C GLU A 132 4.17 -6.74 0.59
N ILE A 133 4.51 -7.80 1.31
CA ILE A 133 4.82 -9.13 0.80
C ILE A 133 3.90 -10.14 1.49
N THR A 134 3.27 -10.99 0.71
CA THR A 134 2.41 -12.08 1.18
C THR A 134 3.01 -13.43 0.84
N ALA A 135 2.53 -14.49 1.49
CA ALA A 135 2.95 -15.86 1.17
C ALA A 135 2.76 -16.21 -0.32
N ALA A 136 1.77 -15.61 -0.98
CA ALA A 136 1.52 -15.78 -2.42
C ALA A 136 2.54 -15.04 -3.33
N ASP A 137 3.32 -14.12 -2.79
CA ASP A 137 4.37 -13.38 -3.51
C ASP A 137 5.71 -14.11 -3.50
N VAL A 138 5.84 -15.16 -2.70
CA VAL A 138 7.05 -15.97 -2.57
C VAL A 138 6.99 -17.10 -3.59
N GLY A 139 8.06 -17.26 -4.36
CA GLY A 139 8.14 -18.30 -5.40
C GLY A 139 8.03 -19.70 -4.82
N GLY A 140 7.30 -20.59 -5.51
CA GLY A 140 7.06 -21.97 -5.07
C GLY A 140 8.36 -22.76 -4.91
N GLY A 141 8.77 -23.01 -3.66
CA GLY A 141 9.90 -23.87 -3.31
C GLY A 141 11.18 -23.18 -2.87
N GLY A 142 11.22 -21.84 -2.78
CA GLY A 142 12.40 -21.10 -2.30
C GLY A 142 12.05 -19.81 -1.58
N PRO A 143 13.01 -19.20 -0.86
CA PRO A 143 12.81 -17.95 -0.16
C PRO A 143 12.83 -16.72 -1.10
N GLU A 144 12.74 -16.92 -2.40
CA GLU A 144 12.84 -15.85 -3.38
C GLU A 144 11.51 -15.09 -3.49
N ILE A 145 11.58 -13.77 -3.34
CA ILE A 145 10.42 -12.88 -3.49
C ILE A 145 10.18 -12.66 -4.98
N ALA A 146 9.13 -13.27 -5.50
CA ALA A 146 8.77 -13.15 -6.91
C ALA A 146 8.10 -11.80 -7.23
N ARG A 147 7.34 -11.23 -6.27
CA ARG A 147 6.60 -9.98 -6.40
C ARG A 147 6.50 -9.27 -5.06
N ALA A 148 6.23 -7.97 -5.12
CA ALA A 148 5.81 -7.18 -3.96
C ALA A 148 4.71 -6.21 -4.37
N SER A 149 4.00 -5.68 -3.40
CA SER A 149 3.09 -4.56 -3.60
C SER A 149 3.63 -3.33 -2.91
N VAL A 150 3.46 -2.16 -3.52
CA VAL A 150 3.73 -0.86 -2.90
C VAL A 150 2.45 -0.06 -2.88
N THR A 151 2.18 0.58 -1.76
CA THR A 151 1.04 1.50 -1.61
C THR A 151 1.56 2.87 -1.28
N ARG A 152 1.06 3.87 -2.02
CA ARG A 152 1.29 5.29 -1.79
C ARG A 152 -0.04 5.97 -1.48
N ARG A 153 -0.08 6.83 -0.45
CA ARG A 153 -1.26 7.61 -0.08
C ARG A 153 -1.15 9.04 -0.60
N TYR A 154 -2.31 9.60 -0.91
CA TYR A 154 -2.48 10.98 -1.37
C TYR A 154 -3.74 11.56 -0.72
N TYR A 155 -3.82 12.88 -0.67
CA TYR A 155 -4.91 13.60 -0.02
C TYR A 155 -5.45 14.67 -0.95
N PHE A 156 -6.76 14.86 -0.96
CA PHE A 156 -7.42 15.96 -1.65
C PHE A 156 -8.75 16.28 -1.00
N SER A 157 -9.23 17.50 -1.16
CA SER A 157 -10.52 17.97 -0.66
C SER A 157 -11.44 18.24 -1.83
N ALA A 158 -12.66 17.67 -1.81
CA ALA A 158 -13.62 17.91 -2.87
C ALA A 158 -15.04 18.00 -2.31
N ALA A 159 -15.88 18.76 -3.02
CA ALA A 159 -17.30 18.86 -2.73
C ALA A 159 -18.11 17.97 -3.68
N HIS A 160 -19.27 17.49 -3.22
CA HIS A 160 -20.24 16.81 -4.04
C HIS A 160 -21.69 16.94 -3.51
N ARG A 161 -22.63 16.77 -4.41
CA ARG A 161 -24.02 16.49 -4.11
C ARG A 161 -24.35 15.10 -4.65
N VAL A 162 -24.86 14.23 -3.79
CA VAL A 162 -25.32 12.90 -4.20
C VAL A 162 -26.77 13.01 -4.65
N HIS A 163 -26.99 13.17 -5.96
CA HIS A 163 -28.29 13.38 -6.57
C HIS A 163 -28.38 12.63 -7.91
N SER A 164 -29.44 11.87 -8.10
CA SER A 164 -29.73 11.20 -9.37
C SER A 164 -30.79 11.95 -10.15
N GLY A 165 -30.45 12.38 -11.37
CA GLY A 165 -31.44 12.97 -12.30
C GLY A 165 -32.51 11.99 -12.77
N GLN A 166 -32.38 10.68 -12.50
CA GLN A 166 -33.35 9.65 -12.83
C GLN A 166 -34.45 9.49 -11.74
N LEU A 167 -34.27 10.11 -10.60
CA LEU A 167 -35.18 10.04 -9.46
C LEU A 167 -35.89 11.37 -9.23
N SER A 168 -37.11 11.32 -8.73
CA SER A 168 -37.82 12.53 -8.28
C SER A 168 -37.09 13.18 -7.07
N ALA A 169 -37.39 14.45 -6.79
CA ALA A 169 -36.81 15.14 -5.65
C ALA A 169 -37.15 14.47 -4.31
N ALA A 170 -38.34 13.84 -4.20
CA ALA A 170 -38.74 13.12 -2.99
C ALA A 170 -37.94 11.82 -2.82
N GLU A 171 -37.73 11.09 -3.91
CA GLU A 171 -36.92 9.86 -3.90
C GLU A 171 -35.44 10.16 -3.59
N ASN A 172 -34.85 11.19 -4.21
CA ASN A 172 -33.49 11.64 -3.91
C ASN A 172 -33.34 11.95 -2.42
N ARG A 173 -34.23 12.74 -1.83
CA ARG A 173 -34.20 13.06 -0.39
C ARG A 173 -34.34 11.83 0.47
N ARG A 174 -35.22 10.90 0.10
CA ARG A 174 -35.42 9.65 0.86
C ARG A 174 -34.18 8.75 0.79
N LEU A 175 -33.55 8.65 -0.38
CA LEU A 175 -32.42 7.74 -0.63
C LEU A 175 -31.11 8.30 -0.07
N TYR A 176 -30.81 9.56 -0.38
CA TYR A 176 -29.50 10.15 -0.09
C TYR A 176 -29.51 11.06 1.16
N GLY A 177 -30.68 11.39 1.68
CA GLY A 177 -30.81 12.18 2.90
C GLY A 177 -30.06 13.51 2.83
N LYS A 178 -29.15 13.74 3.76
CA LYS A 178 -28.32 14.96 3.83
C LYS A 178 -27.36 15.12 2.65
N CYS A 179 -26.97 14.01 2.00
CA CYS A 179 -26.06 14.05 0.86
C CYS A 179 -26.70 14.64 -0.39
N ASP A 180 -28.04 14.75 -0.46
CA ASP A 180 -28.79 15.47 -1.52
C ASP A 180 -28.91 16.98 -1.28
N SER A 181 -28.09 17.58 -0.41
CA SER A 181 -28.10 19.02 -0.19
C SER A 181 -27.86 19.79 -1.49
N PRO A 182 -28.75 20.74 -1.87
CA PRO A 182 -28.60 21.51 -3.13
C PRO A 182 -27.30 22.27 -3.29
N ASN A 183 -26.68 22.66 -2.17
CA ASN A 183 -25.44 23.43 -2.16
C ASN A 183 -24.19 22.54 -1.99
N ALA A 184 -24.33 21.23 -2.19
CA ALA A 184 -23.31 20.22 -1.98
C ALA A 184 -22.81 20.16 -0.51
N HIS A 185 -21.87 19.29 -0.25
CA HIS A 185 -21.05 19.20 0.96
C HIS A 185 -19.69 18.65 0.56
N GLY A 186 -18.71 18.61 1.46
CA GLY A 186 -17.34 18.23 1.08
C GLY A 186 -16.67 17.34 2.10
N HIS A 187 -15.62 16.66 1.61
CA HIS A 187 -14.80 15.73 2.37
C HIS A 187 -13.32 15.95 2.11
N ASN A 188 -12.51 15.56 3.09
CA ASN A 188 -11.08 15.35 2.93
C ASN A 188 -10.88 13.88 2.59
N TYR A 189 -10.60 13.60 1.33
CA TYR A 189 -10.39 12.25 0.84
C TYR A 189 -8.95 11.80 1.09
N GLU A 190 -8.78 10.57 1.60
CA GLU A 190 -7.52 9.85 1.60
C GLU A 190 -7.57 8.80 0.48
N LEU A 191 -6.67 8.93 -0.49
CA LEU A 191 -6.54 8.03 -1.63
C LEU A 191 -5.34 7.11 -1.42
N SER A 192 -5.55 5.81 -1.47
CA SER A 192 -4.48 4.81 -1.50
C SER A 192 -4.36 4.21 -2.90
N VAL A 193 -3.20 4.35 -3.52
CA VAL A 193 -2.87 3.73 -4.82
C VAL A 193 -1.90 2.59 -4.56
N ARG A 194 -2.36 1.35 -4.75
CA ARG A 194 -1.55 0.15 -4.62
C ARG A 194 -1.17 -0.39 -5.99
N VAL A 195 0.13 -0.58 -6.18
CA VAL A 195 0.72 -1.21 -7.36
C VAL A 195 1.38 -2.52 -6.99
N ARG A 196 1.45 -3.47 -7.92
CA ARG A 196 2.08 -4.77 -7.71
C ARG A 196 2.91 -5.18 -8.91
N GLY A 197 4.09 -5.72 -8.66
CA GLY A 197 5.01 -6.14 -9.72
C GLY A 197 6.22 -6.89 -9.19
N LYS A 198 7.13 -7.22 -10.10
CA LYS A 198 8.46 -7.71 -9.75
C LYS A 198 9.30 -6.55 -9.22
N ILE A 199 10.14 -6.81 -8.25
CA ILE A 199 11.15 -5.84 -7.82
C ILE A 199 12.23 -5.78 -8.91
N ASN A 200 12.45 -4.59 -9.47
CA ASN A 200 13.50 -4.38 -10.46
C ASN A 200 14.88 -4.54 -9.79
N PRO A 201 15.78 -5.39 -10.28
CA PRO A 201 17.07 -5.63 -9.64
C PRO A 201 18.00 -4.41 -9.65
N ASP A 202 17.87 -3.54 -10.65
CA ASP A 202 18.73 -2.36 -10.80
C ASP A 202 18.31 -1.20 -9.90
N THR A 203 17.02 -1.07 -9.64
CA THR A 203 16.46 0.04 -8.82
C THR A 203 16.05 -0.39 -7.43
N GLY A 204 15.77 -1.68 -7.22
CA GLY A 204 15.18 -2.19 -6.01
C GLY A 204 13.67 -1.89 -5.85
N MET A 205 13.05 -1.24 -6.83
CA MET A 205 11.66 -0.76 -6.76
C MET A 205 10.72 -1.60 -7.62
N VAL A 206 9.46 -1.73 -7.21
CA VAL A 206 8.35 -2.27 -8.01
C VAL A 206 7.91 -1.27 -9.07
N THR A 207 7.91 0.01 -8.73
CA THR A 207 7.64 1.13 -9.64
C THR A 207 8.44 2.34 -9.20
N ASP A 208 8.70 3.25 -10.14
CA ASP A 208 9.33 4.55 -9.83
C ASP A 208 8.34 5.44 -9.07
N ILE A 209 8.59 5.69 -7.78
CA ILE A 209 7.69 6.45 -6.90
C ILE A 209 7.52 7.90 -7.38
N PRO A 210 8.57 8.67 -7.76
CA PRO A 210 8.40 10.00 -8.33
C PRO A 210 7.47 10.02 -9.55
N THR A 211 7.59 9.05 -10.45
CA THR A 211 6.68 8.93 -11.61
C THR A 211 5.26 8.59 -11.18
N LEU A 212 5.07 7.68 -10.22
CA LEU A 212 3.73 7.38 -9.66
C LEU A 212 3.12 8.64 -9.04
N ASP A 213 3.88 9.37 -8.21
CA ASP A 213 3.42 10.60 -7.56
C ASP A 213 2.99 11.65 -8.61
N ARG A 214 3.80 11.87 -9.66
CA ARG A 214 3.46 12.79 -10.75
C ARG A 214 2.17 12.37 -11.47
N LEU A 215 2.03 11.10 -11.82
CA LEU A 215 0.82 10.58 -12.49
C LEU A 215 -0.43 10.76 -11.63
N VAL A 216 -0.36 10.47 -10.34
CA VAL A 216 -1.51 10.64 -9.44
C VAL A 216 -1.82 12.11 -9.24
N GLN A 217 -0.82 12.98 -9.12
CA GLN A 217 -1.02 14.43 -9.04
C GLN A 217 -1.71 14.96 -10.31
N GLU A 218 -1.22 14.62 -11.49
CA GLU A 218 -1.76 15.13 -12.76
C GLU A 218 -3.16 14.57 -13.07
N LEU A 219 -3.37 13.27 -12.88
CA LEU A 219 -4.58 12.58 -13.33
C LEU A 219 -5.71 12.58 -12.29
N VAL A 220 -5.40 12.81 -11.02
CA VAL A 220 -6.37 12.68 -9.92
C VAL A 220 -6.38 13.93 -9.03
N VAL A 221 -5.27 14.24 -8.33
CA VAL A 221 -5.29 15.28 -7.30
C VAL A 221 -5.60 16.64 -7.92
N GLN A 222 -4.83 17.11 -8.92
CA GLN A 222 -5.05 18.40 -9.56
C GLN A 222 -6.43 18.55 -10.20
N ARG A 223 -7.06 17.42 -10.56
CA ARG A 223 -8.39 17.43 -11.15
C ARG A 223 -9.51 17.60 -10.13
N PHE A 224 -9.39 16.95 -8.97
CA PHE A 224 -10.47 16.87 -7.98
C PHE A 224 -10.26 17.77 -6.75
N ASP A 225 -9.01 18.11 -6.44
CA ASP A 225 -8.72 18.93 -5.27
C ASP A 225 -9.34 20.32 -5.38
N HIS A 226 -10.08 20.71 -4.32
CA HIS A 226 -10.83 21.96 -4.23
C HIS A 226 -11.86 22.15 -5.37
N GLN A 227 -12.41 21.04 -5.90
CA GLN A 227 -13.42 21.07 -6.96
C GLN A 227 -14.77 20.52 -6.46
N ASP A 228 -15.82 20.87 -7.21
CA ASP A 228 -17.13 20.24 -7.12
C ASP A 228 -17.22 19.09 -8.13
N LEU A 229 -17.25 17.86 -7.64
CA LEU A 229 -17.29 16.65 -8.46
C LEU A 229 -18.50 16.61 -9.41
N ASN A 230 -19.61 17.24 -9.07
CA ASN A 230 -20.78 17.31 -9.95
C ASN A 230 -20.53 18.12 -11.23
N ARG A 231 -19.51 18.98 -11.23
CA ARG A 231 -19.11 19.77 -12.41
C ARG A 231 -18.07 19.07 -13.28
N ASP A 232 -17.51 17.97 -12.80
CA ASP A 232 -16.55 17.20 -13.58
C ASP A 232 -17.28 16.43 -14.69
N PRO A 233 -16.83 16.51 -15.96
CA PRO A 233 -17.49 15.84 -17.09
C PRO A 233 -17.65 14.34 -16.93
N ASP A 234 -16.77 13.65 -16.20
CA ASP A 234 -16.87 12.21 -15.98
C ASP A 234 -18.05 11.83 -15.06
N PHE A 235 -18.60 12.79 -14.32
CA PHE A 235 -19.81 12.61 -13.53
C PHE A 235 -21.09 13.09 -14.23
N SER A 236 -21.02 13.53 -15.49
CA SER A 236 -22.21 13.96 -16.24
C SER A 236 -23.31 12.88 -16.37
N ALA A 237 -22.92 11.61 -16.40
CA ALA A 237 -23.83 10.45 -16.50
C ALA A 237 -23.88 9.61 -15.22
N HIS A 238 -23.13 9.99 -14.18
CA HIS A 238 -22.99 9.20 -12.94
C HIS A 238 -23.13 10.08 -11.71
N VAL A 239 -23.76 9.56 -10.67
CA VAL A 239 -23.81 10.23 -9.37
C VAL A 239 -22.40 10.19 -8.75
N PRO A 240 -21.85 11.31 -8.24
CA PRO A 240 -20.51 11.37 -7.67
C PRO A 240 -20.47 10.77 -6.25
N THR A 241 -20.75 9.49 -6.14
CA THR A 241 -20.56 8.71 -4.90
C THR A 241 -19.11 8.26 -4.74
N GLY A 242 -18.72 7.85 -3.55
CA GLY A 242 -17.38 7.31 -3.29
C GLY A 242 -17.07 6.08 -4.14
N GLU A 243 -18.08 5.23 -4.44
CA GLU A 243 -17.94 4.08 -5.32
C GLU A 243 -17.58 4.51 -6.76
N ASN A 244 -18.32 5.47 -7.32
CA ASN A 244 -18.08 5.95 -8.66
C ASN A 244 -16.76 6.73 -8.77
N LEU A 245 -16.41 7.52 -7.75
CA LEU A 245 -15.14 8.21 -7.69
C LEU A 245 -13.96 7.21 -7.65
N THR A 246 -14.06 6.16 -6.83
CA THR A 246 -13.02 5.11 -6.75
C THR A 246 -12.84 4.39 -8.09
N ARG A 247 -13.93 4.04 -8.78
CA ARG A 247 -13.88 3.43 -10.14
C ARG A 247 -13.31 4.38 -11.18
N LEU A 248 -13.65 5.65 -11.12
CA LEU A 248 -13.13 6.67 -12.03
C LEU A 248 -11.62 6.87 -11.84
N ILE A 249 -11.14 6.96 -10.61
CA ILE A 249 -9.71 7.05 -10.30
C ILE A 249 -8.97 5.83 -10.86
N TRP A 250 -9.51 4.62 -10.65
CA TRP A 250 -8.96 3.40 -11.25
C TRP A 250 -8.84 3.53 -12.78
N LYS A 251 -9.92 3.90 -13.46
CA LYS A 251 -9.95 4.04 -14.93
C LYS A 251 -8.89 5.02 -15.44
N ARG A 252 -8.62 6.09 -14.70
CA ARG A 252 -7.62 7.09 -15.07
C ARG A 252 -6.20 6.61 -14.89
N LEU A 253 -5.94 5.79 -13.87
CA LEU A 253 -4.59 5.31 -13.55
C LEU A 253 -4.27 3.97 -14.21
N ALA A 254 -5.29 3.17 -14.56
CA ALA A 254 -5.08 1.87 -15.17
C ALA A 254 -4.36 1.99 -16.52
N GLY A 255 -3.27 1.24 -16.67
CA GLY A 255 -2.43 1.24 -17.88
C GLY A 255 -1.46 2.43 -18.00
N SER A 256 -1.50 3.41 -17.10
CA SER A 256 -0.58 4.55 -17.11
C SER A 256 0.68 4.34 -16.24
N ILE A 257 0.65 3.38 -15.31
CA ILE A 257 1.73 3.14 -14.36
C ILE A 257 2.81 2.27 -15.00
N PRO A 258 4.06 2.76 -15.12
CA PRO A 258 5.15 1.99 -15.73
C PRO A 258 5.62 0.86 -14.82
N ALA A 259 6.08 -0.23 -15.42
CA ALA A 259 6.73 -1.39 -14.79
C ALA A 259 5.89 -2.20 -13.80
N ALA A 260 4.79 -1.65 -13.29
CA ALA A 260 3.91 -2.31 -12.33
C ALA A 260 2.45 -2.31 -12.81
N ARG A 261 1.66 -3.22 -12.24
CA ARG A 261 0.20 -3.25 -12.43
C ARG A 261 -0.48 -2.49 -11.30
N LEU A 262 -1.44 -1.63 -11.64
CA LEU A 262 -2.37 -1.11 -10.64
C LEU A 262 -3.12 -2.30 -10.02
N ASP A 263 -3.05 -2.43 -8.72
CA ASP A 263 -3.58 -3.58 -8.00
C ASP A 263 -4.85 -3.24 -7.21
N ARG A 264 -4.90 -2.04 -6.62
CA ARG A 264 -6.07 -1.56 -5.88
C ARG A 264 -6.06 -0.04 -5.76
N ILE A 265 -7.25 0.55 -5.85
CA ILE A 265 -7.55 1.89 -5.35
C ILE A 265 -8.34 1.74 -4.06
N GLY A 266 -7.90 2.42 -3.00
CA GLY A 266 -8.66 2.62 -1.77
C GLY A 266 -8.98 4.10 -1.63
N LEU A 267 -10.20 4.43 -1.19
CA LEU A 267 -10.64 5.81 -0.96
C LEU A 267 -11.36 5.88 0.38
N VAL A 268 -10.84 6.68 1.29
CA VAL A 268 -11.52 7.03 2.54
C VAL A 268 -12.16 8.40 2.37
N GLU A 269 -13.47 8.46 2.53
CA GLU A 269 -14.26 9.69 2.45
C GLU A 269 -14.50 10.30 3.83
N THR A 270 -14.75 9.43 4.80
CA THR A 270 -14.89 9.79 6.22
C THR A 270 -14.26 8.67 7.06
N ARG A 271 -14.08 8.92 8.37
CA ARG A 271 -13.63 7.86 9.29
C ARG A 271 -14.56 6.63 9.32
N GLY A 272 -15.81 6.79 8.90
CA GLY A 272 -16.82 5.72 8.86
C GLY A 272 -17.08 5.15 7.48
N SER A 273 -16.51 5.73 6.40
CA SER A 273 -16.83 5.34 5.03
C SER A 273 -15.56 5.21 4.20
N SER A 274 -15.32 4.02 3.68
CA SER A 274 -14.20 3.73 2.79
C SER A 274 -14.63 2.82 1.65
N TYR A 275 -14.01 3.01 0.50
CA TYR A 275 -14.30 2.28 -0.74
C TYR A 275 -13.01 1.65 -1.26
N ALA A 276 -13.11 0.51 -1.94
CA ALA A 276 -11.96 -0.11 -2.59
C ALA A 276 -12.38 -0.75 -3.91
N TYR A 277 -11.50 -0.65 -4.91
CA TYR A 277 -11.71 -1.24 -6.23
C TYR A 277 -10.40 -1.80 -6.79
N ALA A 278 -10.47 -2.99 -7.39
CA ALA A 278 -9.31 -3.74 -7.91
C ALA A 278 -9.47 -4.14 -9.39
N GLY A 279 -10.36 -3.45 -10.13
CA GLY A 279 -10.67 -3.79 -11.53
C GLY A 279 -11.75 -4.88 -11.66
N GLU A 280 -12.19 -5.11 -12.89
CA GLU A 280 -13.31 -6.03 -13.17
C GLU A 280 -12.87 -7.52 -13.19
N THR A 281 -11.57 -7.81 -13.36
CA THR A 281 -11.00 -9.17 -13.44
C THR A 281 -9.97 -9.44 -12.35
N GLY A 282 -10.06 -8.74 -11.22
CA GLY A 282 -8.99 -8.71 -10.24
C GLY A 282 -8.83 -10.00 -9.43
N GLU A 283 -7.62 -10.56 -9.44
CA GLU A 283 -7.12 -11.46 -8.38
C GLU A 283 -7.15 -10.80 -6.98
N GLY A 284 -7.71 -9.60 -6.86
CA GLY A 284 -7.93 -8.82 -5.64
C GLY A 284 -9.40 -8.62 -5.28
N ALA A 285 -10.33 -9.28 -5.97
CA ALA A 285 -11.72 -9.32 -5.53
C ALA A 285 -11.77 -9.99 -4.16
N LEU A 286 -12.35 -9.30 -3.18
CA LEU A 286 -12.78 -9.96 -1.94
C LEU A 286 -13.62 -11.18 -2.35
N PRO A 287 -13.44 -12.37 -1.73
CA PRO A 287 -14.30 -13.51 -2.02
C PRO A 287 -15.73 -13.03 -1.81
N GLY A 288 -16.51 -13.02 -2.89
CA GLY A 288 -17.92 -12.69 -2.84
C GLY A 288 -18.56 -13.56 -1.77
N ARG A 289 -19.32 -12.97 -0.87
CA ARG A 289 -20.23 -13.75 -0.01
C ARG A 289 -21.08 -14.57 -0.96
N GLY A 290 -20.90 -15.87 -0.95
CA GLY A 290 -21.74 -16.79 -1.68
C GLY A 290 -23.21 -16.45 -1.34
N ALA A 291 -24.00 -16.28 -2.39
CA ALA A 291 -25.44 -16.25 -2.26
C ALA A 291 -25.89 -17.57 -1.61
N ALA A 292 -26.45 -17.48 -0.43
CA ALA A 292 -27.27 -18.52 0.17
C ALA A 292 -28.72 -18.10 0.03
#